data_cddc7ec06c52945f2a39c4c6fb2d787f
#
_entry.id   cddc7ec06c52945f2a39c4c6fb2d787f
#
_cell.length_a   1.000
_cell.length_b   1.000
_cell.length_c   1.000
_cell.angle_alpha   90.00
_cell.angle_beta   90.00
_cell.angle_gamma   90.00
#
_symmetry.space_group_name_H-M   'P 1'
#
loop_
_entity.id
_entity.type
_entity.pdbx_description
1 polymer ?
#
loop_
_entity_poly.entity_id
_entity_poly.type
_entity_poly.pdbx_seq_one_letter_code
_entity_poly.pdbx_strand_id
1 'polypeptide(L)'
;MFEKDILRITKIVHSKGGLVYCDGANLNAVMGIVKMGGMGIDVLHINLHKTFSTPHGGGGPGAGPVCIKNILEPYLPKPVVEKKGPNYFLNYDRPESVGKLKVFNGNFGMLLRAYVYIRTLGPEGILEAAQSAVLNANYIRAKLKDTFHLPFTGASLHECVFNDKGQGISTMDFAKELIDHGFHPPTVYFPLIVKGALMIEPTESESKETLDMFIESMKSIAKKGHEDPDSFHEAPRLPKVSRPDEARAARQPILRWRRVNVTPGSN
;
A
#
# COMPACT_ATOMS: atom_id res chain seq x y z
N MET A 1 -9.43 3.72 -7.78
CA MET A 1 -9.41 5.16 -8.20
C MET A 1 -8.06 5.48 -8.82
N PHE A 2 -8.02 6.42 -9.74
CA PHE A 2 -6.79 6.96 -10.30
C PHE A 2 -7.09 8.33 -10.95
N GLU A 3 -6.04 9.17 -11.11
CA GLU A 3 -6.16 10.48 -11.72
C GLU A 3 -6.13 10.36 -13.26
N LYS A 4 -7.26 10.56 -13.89
CA LYS A 4 -7.41 10.47 -15.36
C LYS A 4 -6.94 11.72 -16.11
N ASP A 5 -6.85 12.86 -15.44
CA ASP A 5 -6.47 14.14 -16.03
C ASP A 5 -4.99 14.49 -15.79
N ILE A 6 -4.15 13.52 -15.41
CA ILE A 6 -2.75 13.73 -15.02
C ILE A 6 -1.95 14.51 -16.06
N LEU A 7 -2.14 14.24 -17.35
CA LEU A 7 -1.43 14.95 -18.43
C LEU A 7 -1.78 16.45 -18.48
N ARG A 8 -3.04 16.78 -18.18
CA ARG A 8 -3.49 18.18 -18.10
C ARG A 8 -2.94 18.86 -16.85
N ILE A 9 -2.97 18.17 -15.73
CA ILE A 9 -2.47 18.66 -14.45
C ILE A 9 -0.97 18.98 -14.55
N THR A 10 -0.15 18.03 -15.02
CA THR A 10 1.29 18.24 -15.18
C THR A 10 1.61 19.38 -16.12
N LYS A 11 0.88 19.51 -17.24
CA LYS A 11 1.04 20.63 -18.17
C LYS A 11 0.75 21.98 -17.53
N ILE A 12 -0.31 22.08 -16.70
CA ILE A 12 -0.65 23.32 -15.99
C ILE A 12 0.45 23.67 -14.99
N VAL A 13 0.91 22.72 -14.19
CA VAL A 13 1.97 22.93 -13.19
C VAL A 13 3.25 23.42 -13.87
N HIS A 14 3.69 22.74 -14.93
CA HIS A 14 4.90 23.12 -15.68
C HIS A 14 4.78 24.48 -16.32
N SER A 15 3.61 24.87 -16.84
CA SER A 15 3.39 26.19 -17.45
C SER A 15 3.54 27.35 -16.44
N LYS A 16 3.54 27.04 -15.15
CA LYS A 16 3.76 27.99 -14.04
C LYS A 16 5.13 27.84 -13.38
N GLY A 17 6.04 27.06 -13.98
CA GLY A 17 7.40 26.83 -13.45
C GLY A 17 7.45 25.83 -12.28
N GLY A 18 6.35 25.14 -11.99
CA GLY A 18 6.31 24.13 -10.93
C GLY A 18 6.84 22.76 -11.42
N LEU A 19 7.16 21.89 -10.45
CA LEU A 19 7.54 20.49 -10.68
C LEU A 19 6.47 19.57 -10.13
N VAL A 20 6.39 18.34 -10.66
CA VAL A 20 5.41 17.34 -10.24
C VAL A 20 6.10 16.14 -9.60
N TYR A 21 5.80 15.93 -8.34
CA TYR A 21 6.22 14.75 -7.58
C TYR A 21 5.10 13.71 -7.60
N CYS A 22 5.45 12.48 -7.92
CA CYS A 22 4.56 11.33 -7.81
C CYS A 22 4.97 10.45 -6.63
N ASP A 23 4.04 10.25 -5.71
CA ASP A 23 4.15 9.20 -4.72
C ASP A 23 3.90 7.85 -5.40
N GLY A 24 4.96 7.08 -5.60
CA GLY A 24 4.92 5.78 -6.27
C GLY A 24 4.70 4.61 -5.31
N ALA A 25 4.11 4.85 -4.14
CA ALA A 25 3.79 3.78 -3.20
C ALA A 25 2.89 2.70 -3.81
N ASN A 26 2.04 3.08 -4.76
CA ASN A 26 1.06 2.20 -5.42
C ASN A 26 1.36 2.02 -6.92
N LEU A 27 2.60 1.70 -7.28
CA LEU A 27 2.97 1.40 -8.68
C LEU A 27 2.46 0.05 -9.18
N ASN A 28 1.94 -0.80 -8.34
CA ASN A 28 1.55 -2.19 -8.62
C ASN A 28 0.65 -2.33 -9.87
N ALA A 29 -0.27 -1.39 -10.06
CA ALA A 29 -1.20 -1.42 -11.19
C ALA A 29 -0.64 -0.90 -12.52
N VAL A 30 0.53 -0.25 -12.51
CA VAL A 30 1.03 0.51 -13.66
C VAL A 30 2.45 0.13 -14.08
N MET A 31 3.11 -0.73 -13.32
CA MET A 31 4.46 -1.22 -13.66
C MET A 31 4.42 -2.01 -14.97
N GLY A 32 5.41 -1.76 -15.82
CA GLY A 32 5.45 -2.34 -17.17
C GLY A 32 4.45 -1.73 -18.18
N ILE A 33 3.55 -0.85 -17.75
CA ILE A 33 2.48 -0.25 -18.57
C ILE A 33 2.73 1.23 -18.82
N VAL A 34 3.03 2.01 -17.77
CA VAL A 34 3.09 3.46 -17.83
C VAL A 34 4.52 3.98 -17.72
N LYS A 35 4.88 4.92 -18.60
CA LYS A 35 6.13 5.69 -18.51
C LYS A 35 5.88 6.99 -17.76
N MET A 36 6.13 7.00 -16.45
CA MET A 36 5.86 8.14 -15.56
C MET A 36 6.47 9.45 -16.02
N GLY A 37 7.74 9.43 -16.46
CA GLY A 37 8.39 10.61 -17.04
C GLY A 37 7.69 11.18 -18.26
N GLY A 38 7.09 10.31 -19.10
CA GLY A 38 6.28 10.72 -20.27
C GLY A 38 4.97 11.39 -19.89
N MET A 39 4.46 11.15 -18.69
CA MET A 39 3.27 11.81 -18.15
C MET A 39 3.55 13.18 -17.52
N GLY A 40 4.80 13.63 -17.52
CA GLY A 40 5.18 14.90 -16.91
C GLY A 40 5.56 14.80 -15.43
N ILE A 41 5.77 13.60 -14.90
CA ILE A 41 6.29 13.41 -13.54
C ILE A 41 7.79 13.74 -13.53
N ASP A 42 8.22 14.60 -12.63
CA ASP A 42 9.61 15.06 -12.51
C ASP A 42 10.38 14.29 -11.43
N VAL A 43 9.68 13.90 -10.37
CA VAL A 43 10.22 13.08 -9.27
C VAL A 43 9.25 11.95 -8.97
N LEU A 44 9.77 10.74 -8.82
CA LEU A 44 9.02 9.55 -8.45
C LEU A 44 9.79 8.78 -7.37
N HIS A 45 9.19 8.53 -6.22
CA HIS A 45 9.71 7.49 -5.33
C HIS A 45 8.99 6.16 -5.53
N ILE A 46 9.66 5.07 -5.23
CA ILE A 46 9.14 3.71 -5.36
C ILE A 46 9.31 3.00 -4.03
N ASN A 47 8.25 2.40 -3.50
CA ASN A 47 8.38 1.54 -2.32
C ASN A 47 8.67 0.10 -2.75
N LEU A 48 9.89 -0.37 -2.54
CA LEU A 48 10.30 -1.73 -2.91
C LEU A 48 9.48 -2.79 -2.17
N HIS A 49 9.13 -2.51 -0.91
CA HIS A 49 8.34 -3.39 -0.05
C HIS A 49 6.84 -3.46 -0.41
N LYS A 50 6.38 -2.67 -1.37
CA LYS A 50 5.03 -2.74 -1.92
C LYS A 50 5.05 -3.31 -3.34
N THR A 51 5.80 -2.69 -4.24
CA THR A 51 5.79 -3.02 -5.67
C THR A 51 6.68 -4.22 -6.02
N PHE A 52 7.80 -4.43 -5.32
CA PHE A 52 8.84 -5.42 -5.70
C PHE A 52 9.10 -6.50 -4.65
N SER A 53 8.09 -6.84 -3.85
CA SER A 53 8.11 -8.01 -2.96
C SER A 53 9.28 -8.08 -1.98
N THR A 54 9.66 -6.95 -1.38
CA THR A 54 10.66 -6.93 -0.31
C THR A 54 10.00 -6.74 1.06
N PRO A 55 10.62 -7.19 2.18
CA PRO A 55 10.05 -7.00 3.49
C PRO A 55 10.04 -5.51 3.92
N HIS A 56 8.98 -5.11 4.62
CA HIS A 56 8.85 -3.82 5.30
C HIS A 56 9.32 -3.90 6.76
N GLY A 57 9.06 -5.03 7.46
CA GLY A 57 9.52 -5.34 8.80
C GLY A 57 9.10 -4.32 9.87
N GLY A 58 7.93 -3.74 9.75
CA GLY A 58 7.48 -2.66 10.64
C GLY A 58 8.20 -1.32 10.42
N GLY A 59 8.93 -1.16 9.29
CA GLY A 59 9.60 0.07 8.89
C GLY A 59 11.13 -0.02 8.78
N GLY A 60 11.77 -0.97 9.46
CA GLY A 60 13.24 -1.09 9.49
C GLY A 60 13.88 -1.37 8.13
N PRO A 61 13.56 -2.46 7.44
CA PRO A 61 14.17 -2.81 6.16
C PRO A 61 13.58 -2.11 4.95
N GLY A 62 12.55 -1.27 5.10
CA GLY A 62 11.93 -0.54 4.01
C GLY A 62 12.96 0.25 3.18
N ALA A 63 12.80 0.25 1.85
CA ALA A 63 13.64 0.99 0.93
C ALA A 63 12.78 1.65 -0.16
N GLY A 64 13.19 2.84 -0.59
CA GLY A 64 12.46 3.66 -1.55
C GLY A 64 13.40 4.41 -2.49
N PRO A 65 13.83 3.80 -3.61
CA PRO A 65 14.55 4.53 -4.65
C PRO A 65 13.76 5.73 -5.14
N VAL A 66 14.46 6.83 -5.43
CA VAL A 66 13.89 8.05 -5.99
C VAL A 66 14.42 8.22 -7.41
N CYS A 67 13.52 8.28 -8.36
CA CYS A 67 13.80 8.57 -9.77
C CYS A 67 13.50 10.04 -10.06
N ILE A 68 14.34 10.67 -10.86
CA ILE A 68 14.20 12.08 -11.22
C ILE A 68 14.38 12.30 -12.72
N LYS A 69 13.89 13.43 -13.23
CA LYS A 69 14.29 13.95 -14.54
C LYS A 69 15.68 14.60 -14.47
N ASN A 70 16.39 14.60 -15.59
CA ASN A 70 17.76 15.13 -15.72
C ASN A 70 17.92 16.57 -15.21
N ILE A 71 16.91 17.41 -15.31
CA ILE A 71 16.93 18.78 -14.79
C ILE A 71 17.20 18.85 -13.29
N LEU A 72 16.93 17.78 -12.55
CA LEU A 72 17.13 17.69 -11.08
C LEU A 72 18.44 16.96 -10.72
N GLU A 73 19.15 16.42 -11.70
CA GLU A 73 20.37 15.64 -11.46
C GLU A 73 21.45 16.40 -10.67
N PRO A 74 21.73 17.70 -10.92
CA PRO A 74 22.74 18.44 -10.15
C PRO A 74 22.44 18.52 -8.66
N TYR A 75 21.17 18.50 -8.29
CA TYR A 75 20.70 18.65 -6.90
C TYR A 75 20.63 17.33 -6.11
N LEU A 76 20.91 16.19 -6.73
CA LEU A 76 20.89 14.90 -6.05
C LEU A 76 21.74 14.89 -4.77
N PRO A 77 21.32 14.14 -3.73
CA PRO A 77 22.15 13.93 -2.54
C PRO A 77 23.51 13.37 -2.90
N LYS A 78 24.55 13.83 -2.21
CA LYS A 78 25.91 13.28 -2.36
C LYS A 78 26.24 12.25 -1.26
N PRO A 79 27.09 11.24 -1.57
CA PRO A 79 27.72 11.00 -2.87
C PRO A 79 26.77 10.33 -3.86
N VAL A 80 27.03 10.48 -5.16
CA VAL A 80 26.47 9.64 -6.20
C VAL A 80 27.49 8.60 -6.66
N VAL A 81 27.00 7.43 -7.13
CA VAL A 81 27.86 6.41 -7.71
C VAL A 81 28.11 6.74 -9.18
N GLU A 82 29.36 6.89 -9.55
CA GLU A 82 29.77 7.11 -10.93
C GLU A 82 30.69 6.01 -11.45
N LYS A 83 30.73 5.82 -12.77
CA LYS A 83 31.56 4.82 -13.43
C LYS A 83 32.66 5.50 -14.24
N LYS A 84 33.93 5.10 -13.98
CA LYS A 84 35.08 5.52 -14.78
C LYS A 84 35.83 4.30 -15.30
N GLY A 85 35.72 4.05 -16.59
CA GLY A 85 36.22 2.79 -17.16
C GLY A 85 35.55 1.57 -16.54
N PRO A 86 36.28 0.55 -16.06
CA PRO A 86 35.70 -0.62 -15.40
C PRO A 86 35.28 -0.39 -13.95
N ASN A 87 35.73 0.70 -13.31
CA ASN A 87 35.59 0.93 -11.88
C ASN A 87 34.42 1.87 -11.55
N TYR A 88 33.82 1.64 -10.40
CA TYR A 88 32.82 2.52 -9.79
C TYR A 88 33.44 3.28 -8.62
N PHE A 89 33.05 4.53 -8.42
CA PHE A 89 33.48 5.35 -7.30
C PHE A 89 32.35 6.23 -6.78
N LEU A 90 32.52 6.74 -5.56
CA LEU A 90 31.61 7.69 -4.94
C LEU A 90 32.05 9.11 -5.25
N ASN A 91 31.26 9.83 -6.03
CA ASN A 91 31.52 11.24 -6.35
C ASN A 91 30.88 12.16 -5.28
N TYR A 92 31.74 12.92 -4.59
CA TYR A 92 31.36 13.95 -3.61
C TYR A 92 31.44 15.37 -4.19
N ASP A 93 32.09 15.55 -5.36
CA ASP A 93 32.22 16.85 -6.02
C ASP A 93 30.94 17.22 -6.76
N ARG A 94 29.98 17.70 -5.99
CA ARG A 94 28.64 18.08 -6.46
C ARG A 94 28.23 19.37 -5.75
N PRO A 95 28.60 20.54 -6.32
CA PRO A 95 28.43 21.84 -5.65
C PRO A 95 26.96 22.24 -5.45
N GLU A 96 26.06 21.83 -6.34
CA GLU A 96 24.63 22.16 -6.28
C GLU A 96 23.80 21.12 -5.47
N SER A 97 24.44 20.04 -5.01
CA SER A 97 23.78 18.98 -4.26
C SER A 97 23.09 19.51 -3.00
N VAL A 98 21.90 18.99 -2.70
CA VAL A 98 21.20 19.22 -1.41
C VAL A 98 21.99 18.68 -0.19
N GLY A 99 23.14 18.08 -0.41
CA GLY A 99 24.04 17.58 0.63
C GLY A 99 23.83 16.08 0.94
N LYS A 100 24.44 15.63 2.03
CA LYS A 100 24.33 14.25 2.50
C LYS A 100 23.11 14.10 3.39
N LEU A 101 22.11 13.34 2.95
CA LEU A 101 20.86 13.17 3.69
C LEU A 101 20.94 12.08 4.76
N LYS A 102 21.74 11.01 4.53
CA LYS A 102 21.86 9.86 5.45
C LYS A 102 23.29 9.38 5.59
N VAL A 103 23.56 8.65 6.67
CA VAL A 103 24.89 8.10 6.96
C VAL A 103 25.23 6.93 6.05
N PHE A 104 24.23 6.16 5.60
CA PHE A 104 24.41 4.99 4.72
C PHE A 104 23.55 5.12 3.45
N ASN A 105 23.83 4.29 2.46
CA ASN A 105 23.26 4.40 1.10
C ASN A 105 22.02 3.51 0.87
N GLY A 106 21.26 3.21 1.93
CA GLY A 106 20.05 2.39 1.86
C GLY A 106 20.28 0.91 2.24
N ASN A 107 19.19 0.17 2.30
CA ASN A 107 19.20 -1.25 2.68
C ASN A 107 19.59 -2.12 1.49
N PHE A 108 20.88 -2.39 1.35
CA PHE A 108 21.44 -3.15 0.21
C PHE A 108 20.73 -4.49 -0.02
N GLY A 109 20.44 -5.25 1.05
CA GLY A 109 19.72 -6.51 0.92
C GLY A 109 18.34 -6.37 0.29
N MET A 110 17.65 -5.26 0.54
CA MET A 110 16.33 -4.98 -0.07
C MET A 110 16.47 -4.59 -1.53
N LEU A 111 17.49 -3.81 -1.87
CA LEU A 111 17.80 -3.47 -3.27
C LEU A 111 18.11 -4.75 -4.08
N LEU A 112 18.91 -5.65 -3.51
CA LEU A 112 19.23 -6.93 -4.13
C LEU A 112 17.99 -7.83 -4.32
N ARG A 113 17.13 -7.92 -3.31
CA ARG A 113 15.87 -8.68 -3.42
C ARG A 113 14.96 -8.13 -4.51
N ALA A 114 14.78 -6.83 -4.58
CA ALA A 114 14.00 -6.19 -5.64
C ALA A 114 14.62 -6.44 -7.03
N TYR A 115 15.95 -6.37 -7.13
CA TYR A 115 16.65 -6.69 -8.38
C TYR A 115 16.39 -8.13 -8.82
N VAL A 116 16.52 -9.09 -7.90
CA VAL A 116 16.24 -10.51 -8.19
C VAL A 116 14.80 -10.71 -8.63
N TYR A 117 13.83 -10.11 -7.92
CA TYR A 117 12.41 -10.16 -8.27
C TYR A 117 12.17 -9.67 -9.71
N ILE A 118 12.68 -8.48 -10.04
CA ILE A 118 12.55 -7.88 -11.37
C ILE A 118 13.21 -8.77 -12.44
N ARG A 119 14.39 -9.31 -12.14
CA ARG A 119 15.13 -10.18 -13.09
C ARG A 119 14.45 -11.52 -13.29
N THR A 120 13.82 -12.07 -12.25
CA THR A 120 13.10 -13.36 -12.32
C THR A 120 11.84 -13.26 -13.17
N LEU A 121 11.06 -12.19 -12.97
CA LEU A 121 9.82 -11.97 -13.71
C LEU A 121 10.06 -11.52 -15.16
N GLY A 122 11.10 -10.72 -15.38
CA GLY A 122 11.31 -10.07 -16.67
C GLY A 122 10.19 -9.07 -17.01
N PRO A 123 10.23 -8.49 -18.21
CA PRO A 123 9.24 -7.48 -18.62
C PRO A 123 7.82 -8.06 -18.74
N GLU A 124 7.69 -9.28 -19.24
CA GLU A 124 6.41 -9.97 -19.43
C GLU A 124 5.76 -10.28 -18.06
N GLY A 125 6.52 -10.87 -17.13
CA GLY A 125 6.00 -11.22 -15.80
C GLY A 125 5.64 -9.98 -14.96
N ILE A 126 6.37 -8.88 -15.08
CA ILE A 126 6.01 -7.61 -14.42
C ILE A 126 4.71 -7.05 -14.99
N LEU A 127 4.52 -7.11 -16.31
CA LEU A 127 3.28 -6.70 -16.95
C LEU A 127 2.11 -7.58 -16.51
N GLU A 128 2.29 -8.90 -16.49
CA GLU A 128 1.29 -9.87 -16.05
C GLU A 128 0.89 -9.64 -14.59
N ALA A 129 1.85 -9.40 -13.70
CA ALA A 129 1.58 -9.08 -12.29
C ALA A 129 0.69 -7.83 -12.16
N ALA A 130 1.00 -6.75 -12.89
CA ALA A 130 0.18 -5.54 -12.87
C ALA A 130 -1.23 -5.77 -13.41
N GLN A 131 -1.37 -6.48 -14.51
CA GLN A 131 -2.67 -6.81 -15.12
C GLN A 131 -3.52 -7.70 -14.20
N SER A 132 -2.91 -8.72 -13.59
CA SER A 132 -3.57 -9.64 -12.67
C SER A 132 -4.07 -8.91 -11.41
N ALA A 133 -3.25 -8.02 -10.83
CA ALA A 133 -3.67 -7.21 -9.69
C ALA A 133 -4.90 -6.35 -10.00
N VAL A 134 -4.93 -5.71 -11.17
CA VAL A 134 -6.08 -4.91 -11.63
C VAL A 134 -7.29 -5.79 -11.89
N LEU A 135 -7.11 -6.95 -12.52
CA LEU A 135 -8.19 -7.90 -12.79
C LEU A 135 -8.84 -8.39 -11.49
N ASN A 136 -8.03 -8.81 -10.52
CA ASN A 136 -8.49 -9.34 -9.24
C ASN A 136 -9.31 -8.29 -8.46
N ALA A 137 -8.83 -7.05 -8.37
CA ALA A 137 -9.55 -5.98 -7.70
C ALA A 137 -10.89 -5.67 -8.38
N ASN A 138 -10.92 -5.62 -9.72
CA ASN A 138 -12.15 -5.38 -10.46
C ASN A 138 -13.12 -6.59 -10.41
N TYR A 139 -12.60 -7.81 -10.26
CA TYR A 139 -13.42 -9.00 -10.02
C TYR A 139 -14.17 -8.90 -8.69
N ILE A 140 -13.47 -8.63 -7.58
CA ILE A 140 -14.09 -8.39 -6.26
C ILE A 140 -15.12 -7.26 -6.36
N ARG A 141 -14.72 -6.13 -6.98
CA ARG A 141 -15.60 -4.98 -7.16
C ARG A 141 -16.90 -5.33 -7.87
N ALA A 142 -16.82 -6.09 -8.96
CA ALA A 142 -17.99 -6.52 -9.73
C ALA A 142 -18.91 -7.45 -8.93
N LYS A 143 -18.36 -8.30 -8.08
CA LYS A 143 -19.11 -9.28 -7.28
C LYS A 143 -19.73 -8.72 -6.01
N LEU A 144 -19.20 -7.60 -5.48
CA LEU A 144 -19.65 -7.00 -4.23
C LEU A 144 -20.46 -5.70 -4.42
N LYS A 145 -20.49 -5.10 -5.61
CA LYS A 145 -21.15 -3.82 -5.89
C LYS A 145 -22.65 -3.76 -5.55
N ASP A 146 -23.32 -4.91 -5.56
CA ASP A 146 -24.75 -5.02 -5.25
C ASP A 146 -25.02 -5.30 -3.75
N THR A 147 -23.96 -5.68 -3.01
CA THR A 147 -24.00 -5.93 -1.56
C THR A 147 -23.52 -4.70 -0.78
N PHE A 148 -22.47 -4.03 -1.27
CA PHE A 148 -21.86 -2.88 -0.60
C PHE A 148 -22.01 -1.60 -1.42
N HIS A 149 -22.14 -0.50 -0.72
CA HIS A 149 -22.15 0.80 -1.38
C HIS A 149 -20.76 1.11 -1.98
N LEU A 150 -20.75 1.43 -3.27
CA LEU A 150 -19.58 1.77 -4.06
C LEU A 150 -19.52 3.30 -4.25
N PRO A 151 -18.69 4.05 -3.48
CA PRO A 151 -18.65 5.52 -3.55
C PRO A 151 -18.20 6.06 -4.90
N PHE A 152 -17.38 5.29 -5.62
CA PHE A 152 -16.85 5.65 -6.94
C PHE A 152 -17.19 4.58 -7.97
N THR A 153 -18.02 4.94 -8.94
CA THR A 153 -18.50 4.02 -9.99
C THR A 153 -17.58 3.96 -11.21
N GLY A 154 -16.63 4.89 -11.34
CA GLY A 154 -15.64 4.95 -12.43
C GLY A 154 -14.68 3.76 -12.43
N ALA A 155 -13.77 3.72 -13.41
CA ALA A 155 -12.75 2.69 -13.50
C ALA A 155 -11.87 2.64 -12.24
N SER A 156 -11.41 1.44 -11.87
CA SER A 156 -10.51 1.20 -10.75
C SER A 156 -9.27 0.49 -11.22
N LEU A 157 -8.14 0.71 -10.55
CA LEU A 157 -6.91 -0.03 -10.77
C LEU A 157 -6.88 -1.28 -9.86
N HIS A 158 -5.80 -1.51 -9.12
CA HIS A 158 -5.58 -2.68 -8.28
C HIS A 158 -6.25 -2.63 -6.90
N GLU A 159 -7.00 -1.57 -6.62
CA GLU A 159 -7.75 -1.38 -5.37
C GLU A 159 -9.22 -1.11 -5.68
N CYS A 160 -10.11 -1.62 -4.82
CA CYS A 160 -11.51 -1.22 -4.84
C CYS A 160 -11.93 -0.71 -3.45
N VAL A 161 -12.71 0.37 -3.45
CA VAL A 161 -13.17 1.03 -2.23
C VAL A 161 -14.66 0.87 -2.10
N PHE A 162 -15.08 0.25 -1.01
CA PHE A 162 -16.46 0.20 -0.54
C PHE A 162 -16.59 0.97 0.77
N ASN A 163 -17.78 1.07 1.32
CA ASN A 163 -18.00 1.56 2.67
C ASN A 163 -19.15 0.82 3.36
N ASP A 164 -19.29 1.08 4.67
CA ASP A 164 -20.28 0.45 5.55
C ASP A 164 -21.67 1.04 5.47
N LYS A 165 -21.93 1.94 4.49
CA LYS A 165 -23.25 2.56 4.34
C LYS A 165 -24.34 1.50 4.12
N GLY A 166 -25.29 1.46 5.03
CA GLY A 166 -26.43 0.55 4.96
C GLY A 166 -26.12 -0.88 5.43
N GLN A 167 -24.97 -1.16 6.06
CA GLN A 167 -24.57 -2.52 6.42
C GLN A 167 -25.01 -2.98 7.83
N GLY A 168 -25.56 -2.07 8.66
CA GLY A 168 -25.93 -2.40 10.05
C GLY A 168 -24.75 -2.50 11.02
N ILE A 169 -23.54 -2.74 10.54
CA ILE A 169 -22.29 -2.85 11.32
C ILE A 169 -21.24 -1.91 10.77
N SER A 170 -20.25 -1.58 11.60
CA SER A 170 -19.16 -0.67 11.20
C SER A 170 -18.10 -1.35 10.36
N THR A 171 -17.34 -0.54 9.62
CA THR A 171 -16.13 -0.98 8.90
C THR A 171 -15.15 -1.76 9.79
N MET A 172 -14.99 -1.33 11.06
CA MET A 172 -14.14 -2.03 12.03
C MET A 172 -14.69 -3.42 12.37
N ASP A 173 -16.00 -3.57 12.49
CA ASP A 173 -16.63 -4.85 12.76
C ASP A 173 -16.44 -5.81 11.59
N PHE A 174 -16.58 -5.34 10.36
CA PHE A 174 -16.22 -6.10 9.16
C PHE A 174 -14.78 -6.60 9.22
N ALA A 175 -13.83 -5.71 9.51
CA ALA A 175 -12.41 -6.07 9.58
C ALA A 175 -12.13 -7.12 10.67
N LYS A 176 -12.75 -6.99 11.82
CA LYS A 176 -12.58 -7.94 12.93
C LYS A 176 -13.19 -9.31 12.63
N GLU A 177 -14.39 -9.35 12.04
CA GLU A 177 -15.03 -10.60 11.64
C GLU A 177 -14.27 -11.32 10.52
N LEU A 178 -13.68 -10.60 9.56
CA LEU A 178 -12.84 -11.18 8.53
C LEU A 178 -11.64 -11.96 9.09
N ILE A 179 -11.08 -11.52 10.22
CA ILE A 179 -10.00 -12.25 10.90
C ILE A 179 -10.49 -13.65 11.32
N ASP A 180 -11.70 -13.73 11.87
CA ASP A 180 -12.31 -15.02 12.25
C ASP A 180 -12.66 -15.90 11.04
N HIS A 181 -12.85 -15.30 9.89
CA HIS A 181 -12.98 -16.01 8.60
C HIS A 181 -11.64 -16.41 7.97
N GLY A 182 -10.51 -16.10 8.62
CA GLY A 182 -9.17 -16.48 8.16
C GLY A 182 -8.56 -15.54 7.13
N PHE A 183 -9.13 -14.35 6.95
CA PHE A 183 -8.61 -13.35 6.01
C PHE A 183 -7.85 -12.23 6.73
N HIS A 184 -6.79 -11.74 6.09
CA HIS A 184 -6.22 -10.46 6.45
C HIS A 184 -7.23 -9.36 6.13
N PRO A 185 -7.62 -8.51 7.09
CA PRO A 185 -8.62 -7.48 6.84
C PRO A 185 -8.11 -6.41 5.88
N PRO A 186 -8.99 -5.82 5.07
CA PRO A 186 -8.63 -4.70 4.21
C PRO A 186 -8.25 -3.45 5.03
N THR A 187 -7.65 -2.46 4.37
CA THR A 187 -7.43 -1.15 4.97
C THR A 187 -8.76 -0.48 5.29
N VAL A 188 -8.93 -0.09 6.55
CA VAL A 188 -10.16 0.54 7.04
C VAL A 188 -10.00 2.05 7.18
N TYR A 189 -11.11 2.80 7.04
CA TYR A 189 -11.17 4.26 7.18
C TYR A 189 -10.23 5.03 6.24
N PHE A 190 -9.82 4.41 5.15
CA PHE A 190 -9.02 5.02 4.11
C PHE A 190 -9.59 4.66 2.71
N PRO A 191 -9.64 5.58 1.75
CA PRO A 191 -9.19 6.97 1.79
C PRO A 191 -10.10 7.89 2.65
N LEU A 192 -9.53 8.90 3.28
CA LEU A 192 -10.23 9.78 4.26
C LEU A 192 -11.46 10.50 3.69
N ILE A 193 -11.54 10.67 2.37
CA ILE A 193 -12.69 11.28 1.67
C ILE A 193 -13.92 10.36 1.63
N VAL A 194 -13.77 9.10 2.03
CA VAL A 194 -14.86 8.12 2.08
C VAL A 194 -15.11 7.74 3.53
N LYS A 195 -16.25 8.19 4.06
CA LYS A 195 -16.66 7.80 5.43
C LYS A 195 -16.94 6.30 5.48
N GLY A 196 -16.42 5.61 6.50
CA GLY A 196 -16.58 4.16 6.66
C GLY A 196 -15.94 3.33 5.56
N ALA A 197 -14.80 3.80 5.01
CA ALA A 197 -14.13 3.15 3.89
C ALA A 197 -13.56 1.77 4.25
N LEU A 198 -13.71 0.85 3.30
CA LEU A 198 -13.03 -0.45 3.19
C LEU A 198 -12.27 -0.45 1.86
N MET A 199 -10.95 -0.36 1.90
CA MET A 199 -10.12 -0.40 0.70
C MET A 199 -9.48 -1.78 0.56
N ILE A 200 -9.91 -2.51 -0.46
CA ILE A 200 -9.51 -3.89 -0.72
C ILE A 200 -8.49 -3.92 -1.85
N GLU A 201 -7.34 -4.50 -1.57
CA GLU A 201 -6.26 -4.76 -2.52
C GLU A 201 -5.94 -6.26 -2.50
N PRO A 202 -6.48 -7.05 -3.44
CA PRO A 202 -6.29 -8.50 -3.42
C PRO A 202 -4.92 -8.96 -3.90
N THR A 203 -4.14 -8.10 -4.53
CA THR A 203 -2.87 -8.39 -5.20
C THR A 203 -2.96 -9.37 -6.37
N GLU A 204 -1.84 -9.58 -7.07
CA GLU A 204 -1.72 -10.54 -8.19
C GLU A 204 -1.55 -11.99 -7.73
N SER A 205 -1.15 -12.18 -6.47
CA SER A 205 -0.82 -13.50 -5.92
C SER A 205 -2.05 -14.30 -5.50
N GLU A 206 -3.22 -13.67 -5.39
CA GLU A 206 -4.43 -14.35 -4.96
C GLU A 206 -5.07 -15.17 -6.08
N SER A 207 -5.40 -16.43 -5.78
CA SER A 207 -6.10 -17.30 -6.72
C SER A 207 -7.59 -16.92 -6.84
N LYS A 208 -8.23 -17.33 -7.93
CA LYS A 208 -9.66 -17.12 -8.10
C LYS A 208 -10.48 -17.77 -6.96
N GLU A 209 -10.07 -18.93 -6.50
CA GLU A 209 -10.71 -19.66 -5.39
C GLU A 209 -10.63 -18.84 -4.09
N THR A 210 -9.47 -18.24 -3.78
CA THR A 210 -9.29 -17.37 -2.62
C THR A 210 -10.17 -16.12 -2.73
N LEU A 211 -10.23 -15.52 -3.93
CA LEU A 211 -11.10 -14.35 -4.17
C LEU A 211 -12.57 -14.70 -3.99
N ASP A 212 -13.01 -15.87 -4.48
CA ASP A 212 -14.40 -16.32 -4.32
C ASP A 212 -14.73 -16.57 -2.84
N MET A 213 -13.84 -17.22 -2.08
CA MET A 213 -14.01 -17.41 -0.62
C MET A 213 -14.10 -16.07 0.12
N PHE A 214 -13.25 -15.11 -0.23
CA PHE A 214 -13.30 -13.77 0.35
C PHE A 214 -14.64 -13.06 0.06
N ILE A 215 -15.11 -13.13 -1.20
CA ILE A 215 -16.37 -12.53 -1.64
C ILE A 215 -17.54 -13.11 -0.86
N GLU A 216 -17.59 -14.44 -0.73
CA GLU A 216 -18.68 -15.12 0.01
C GLU A 216 -18.62 -14.80 1.51
N SER A 217 -17.42 -14.70 2.12
CA SER A 217 -17.25 -14.24 3.49
C SER A 217 -17.78 -12.82 3.68
N MET A 218 -17.44 -11.89 2.79
CA MET A 218 -17.94 -10.51 2.83
C MET A 218 -19.46 -10.44 2.75
N LYS A 219 -20.08 -11.23 1.86
CA LYS A 219 -21.55 -11.30 1.75
C LYS A 219 -22.20 -11.91 2.99
N SER A 220 -21.62 -12.97 3.53
CA SER A 220 -22.10 -13.62 4.75
C SER A 220 -22.06 -12.67 5.94
N ILE A 221 -20.94 -11.95 6.11
CA ILE A 221 -20.79 -10.93 7.15
C ILE A 221 -21.83 -9.81 6.98
N ALA A 222 -22.01 -9.31 5.76
CA ALA A 222 -23.00 -8.28 5.48
C ALA A 222 -24.43 -8.75 5.85
N LYS A 223 -24.81 -9.97 5.46
CA LYS A 223 -26.11 -10.57 5.81
C LYS A 223 -26.28 -10.67 7.32
N LYS A 224 -25.32 -11.26 8.03
CA LYS A 224 -25.35 -11.40 9.49
C LYS A 224 -25.40 -10.03 10.18
N GLY A 225 -24.70 -9.01 9.65
CA GLY A 225 -24.72 -7.65 10.18
C GLY A 225 -26.10 -6.99 10.15
N HIS A 226 -26.98 -7.39 9.26
CA HIS A 226 -28.38 -6.96 9.26
C HIS A 226 -29.24 -7.78 10.23
N GLU A 227 -28.95 -9.06 10.43
CA GLU A 227 -29.75 -9.98 11.23
C GLU A 227 -29.42 -9.86 12.74
N ASP A 228 -28.12 -9.74 13.09
CA ASP A 228 -27.62 -9.73 14.47
C ASP A 228 -26.37 -8.84 14.59
N PRO A 229 -26.51 -7.51 14.55
CA PRO A 229 -25.36 -6.59 14.61
C PRO A 229 -24.60 -6.65 15.93
N ASP A 230 -25.27 -6.96 17.04
CA ASP A 230 -24.64 -6.95 18.37
C ASP A 230 -23.60 -8.06 18.52
N SER A 231 -23.76 -9.20 17.84
CA SER A 231 -22.79 -10.30 17.88
C SER A 231 -21.39 -9.93 17.36
N PHE A 232 -21.27 -8.84 16.62
CA PHE A 232 -19.99 -8.40 16.07
C PHE A 232 -19.09 -7.71 17.07
N HIS A 233 -19.62 -7.26 18.20
CA HIS A 233 -18.81 -6.63 19.26
C HIS A 233 -17.80 -7.58 19.91
N GLU A 234 -18.03 -8.88 19.81
CA GLU A 234 -17.13 -9.92 20.31
C GLU A 234 -16.00 -10.29 19.32
N ALA A 235 -16.14 -9.91 18.04
CA ALA A 235 -15.14 -10.24 17.02
C ALA A 235 -13.85 -9.40 17.20
N PRO A 236 -12.66 -9.98 16.92
CA PRO A 236 -12.41 -11.35 16.54
C PRO A 236 -12.39 -12.27 17.77
N ARG A 237 -12.89 -13.50 17.64
CA ARG A 237 -13.02 -14.49 18.72
C ARG A 237 -11.89 -15.51 18.74
N LEU A 238 -11.34 -15.84 17.55
CA LEU A 238 -10.31 -16.87 17.40
C LEU A 238 -8.91 -16.44 17.85
N PRO A 239 -8.44 -15.20 17.63
CA PRO A 239 -7.14 -14.75 18.10
C PRO A 239 -7.09 -14.62 19.64
N LYS A 240 -5.89 -14.79 20.20
CA LYS A 240 -5.66 -14.57 21.65
C LYS A 240 -5.96 -13.14 22.13
N VAL A 241 -5.81 -12.17 21.25
CA VAL A 241 -6.12 -10.74 21.50
C VAL A 241 -7.26 -10.36 20.60
N SER A 242 -8.37 -9.93 21.18
CA SER A 242 -9.55 -9.50 20.44
C SER A 242 -9.47 -8.01 20.07
N ARG A 243 -10.03 -7.13 20.90
CA ARG A 243 -10.07 -5.68 20.66
C ARG A 243 -9.18 -4.95 21.67
N PRO A 244 -7.98 -4.47 21.26
CA PRO A 244 -7.16 -3.65 22.13
C PRO A 244 -7.84 -2.29 22.38
N ASP A 245 -7.55 -1.71 23.55
CA ASP A 245 -7.96 -0.34 23.88
C ASP A 245 -7.07 0.67 23.12
N GLU A 246 -7.45 0.94 21.87
CA GLU A 246 -6.71 1.84 20.97
C GLU A 246 -6.67 3.28 21.50
N ALA A 247 -7.75 3.73 22.16
CA ALA A 247 -7.83 5.07 22.74
C ALA A 247 -6.82 5.24 23.86
N ARG A 248 -6.71 4.27 24.76
CA ARG A 248 -5.71 4.24 25.82
C ARG A 248 -4.30 4.12 25.26
N ALA A 249 -4.08 3.24 24.28
CA ALA A 249 -2.78 3.07 23.64
C ALA A 249 -2.27 4.37 22.99
N ALA A 250 -3.17 5.14 22.36
CA ALA A 250 -2.82 6.42 21.76
C ALA A 250 -2.61 7.55 22.78
N ARG A 251 -3.44 7.62 23.83
CA ARG A 251 -3.42 8.72 24.81
C ARG A 251 -2.46 8.50 25.98
N GLN A 252 -2.20 7.24 26.34
CA GLN A 252 -1.38 6.84 27.48
C GLN A 252 -0.42 5.71 27.10
N PRO A 253 0.48 5.92 26.12
CA PRO A 253 1.35 4.87 25.61
C PRO A 253 2.33 4.40 26.70
N ILE A 254 2.45 3.08 26.87
CA ILE A 254 3.49 2.47 27.70
C ILE A 254 4.69 2.15 26.81
N LEU A 255 5.68 3.04 26.79
CA LEU A 255 6.82 2.97 25.88
C LEU A 255 7.97 2.07 26.38
N ARG A 256 7.87 1.54 27.60
CA ARG A 256 8.89 0.67 28.19
C ARG A 256 8.24 -0.60 28.71
N TRP A 257 8.84 -1.74 28.38
CA TRP A 257 8.45 -2.98 29.03
C TRP A 257 8.74 -2.91 30.54
N ARG A 258 7.77 -3.30 31.36
CA ARG A 258 7.94 -3.50 32.81
C ARG A 258 7.49 -4.90 33.14
N ARG A 259 8.29 -5.59 33.96
CA ARG A 259 7.89 -6.91 34.47
C ARG A 259 6.63 -6.73 35.31
N VAL A 260 5.54 -7.32 34.89
CA VAL A 260 4.32 -7.42 35.70
C VAL A 260 4.54 -8.58 36.64
N ASN A 261 4.59 -8.31 37.93
CA ASN A 261 4.54 -9.39 38.94
C ASN A 261 3.11 -9.95 38.86
N VAL A 262 2.92 -11.02 38.11
CA VAL A 262 1.68 -11.79 38.13
C VAL A 262 1.71 -12.54 39.48
N THR A 263 0.90 -12.12 40.40
CA THR A 263 0.63 -12.92 41.65
C THR A 263 -0.04 -14.20 41.15
N PRO A 264 0.50 -15.39 41.48
CA PRO A 264 -0.16 -16.64 41.14
C PRO A 264 -1.53 -16.66 41.81
N GLY A 265 -2.62 -16.66 41.03
CA GLY A 265 -3.98 -16.83 41.59
C GLY A 265 -5.04 -15.81 41.18
N SER A 266 -4.79 -14.84 40.27
CA SER A 266 -5.86 -14.02 39.71
C SER A 266 -6.16 -14.51 38.27
N ASN A 267 -7.06 -15.48 38.21
CA ASN A 267 -7.81 -15.79 36.97
C ASN A 267 -8.91 -14.75 36.79
#